data_18dd9bdaf891e7e5e1b65356aaa60918
#
_entry.id   18dd9bdaf891e7e5e1b65356aaa60918
#
_cell.length_a   1.000
_cell.length_b   1.000
_cell.length_c   1.000
_cell.angle_alpha   90.00
_cell.angle_beta   90.00
_cell.angle_gamma   90.00
#
_symmetry.space_group_name_H-M   'P 1'
#
loop_
_entity.id
_entity.type
_entity.pdbx_description
1 polymer ?
#
loop_
_entity_poly.entity_id
_entity_poly.type
_entity_poly.pdbx_seq_one_letter_code
_entity_poly.pdbx_strand_id
1 'polypeptide(L)'
;MKRFSFRYETRTSLSAPVTAHSWLLRALPRNEAFQSVEWDTLRVSALMPDGRSMEVPASTGLDAFGSRMQFGFIAEAHTGMSMVAEGIVSQGLYRIPGTAHGMYSASTALTSPSRAMLTLLRGLKLDTSNSIEEKARRIASAVHEHMAYAPGSTSVATTAAQAFELGRGVCQDYAHITLALMREAGIPARYVCGFIPGEGATHAWVEWFDSGFWSALDPTHDRAVEYGFIKLAHGRDSADCPVNRGIFTGRVQQSNSVSIKVEEI
;
A
#
# COMPACT_ATOMS: atom_id res chain seq x y z
N MET A 1 12.54 21.01 2.38
CA MET A 1 12.44 19.68 1.73
C MET A 1 13.43 18.76 2.40
N LYS A 2 13.08 17.50 2.58
CA LYS A 2 13.96 16.45 3.10
C LYS A 2 14.20 15.42 2.00
N ARG A 3 15.34 14.73 2.06
CA ARG A 3 15.73 13.72 1.07
C ARG A 3 15.78 12.36 1.75
N PHE A 4 15.27 11.35 1.05
CA PHE A 4 15.25 9.97 1.53
C PHE A 4 15.78 9.03 0.46
N SER A 5 16.71 8.17 0.83
CA SER A 5 17.05 7.00 0.04
C SER A 5 16.08 5.87 0.36
N PHE A 6 15.78 5.04 -0.62
CA PHE A 6 15.02 3.81 -0.42
C PHE A 6 15.69 2.64 -1.13
N ARG A 7 15.57 1.46 -0.53
CA ARG A 7 15.88 0.18 -1.15
C ARG A 7 14.80 -0.83 -0.78
N TYR A 8 14.14 -1.36 -1.78
CA TYR A 8 13.18 -2.45 -1.68
C TYR A 8 13.76 -3.68 -2.35
N GLU A 9 13.75 -4.79 -1.65
CA GLU A 9 14.18 -6.08 -2.20
C GLU A 9 13.11 -7.12 -1.90
N THR A 10 12.69 -7.88 -2.93
CA THR A 10 11.83 -9.05 -2.75
C THR A 10 12.45 -10.24 -3.46
N ARG A 11 12.41 -11.38 -2.79
CA ARG A 11 12.87 -12.67 -3.33
C ARG A 11 11.76 -13.69 -3.20
N THR A 12 11.46 -14.34 -4.32
CA THR A 12 10.56 -15.48 -4.40
C THR A 12 11.39 -16.74 -4.63
N SER A 13 11.17 -17.75 -3.81
CA SER A 13 11.74 -19.09 -3.99
C SER A 13 10.62 -20.09 -4.24
N LEU A 14 10.83 -20.99 -5.18
CA LEU A 14 9.85 -21.97 -5.66
C LEU A 14 10.39 -23.37 -5.41
N SER A 15 9.56 -24.29 -4.91
CA SER A 15 9.96 -25.66 -4.58
C SER A 15 10.30 -26.54 -5.80
N ALA A 16 9.91 -26.12 -6.99
CA ALA A 16 10.26 -26.75 -8.28
C ALA A 16 10.22 -25.67 -9.38
N PRO A 17 10.80 -25.95 -10.57
CA PRO A 17 10.76 -25.02 -11.70
C PRO A 17 9.34 -24.70 -12.16
N VAL A 18 9.08 -23.43 -12.48
CA VAL A 18 7.87 -22.92 -13.12
C VAL A 18 8.21 -22.28 -14.46
N THR A 19 7.22 -22.11 -15.32
CA THR A 19 7.36 -21.47 -16.63
C THR A 19 6.23 -20.44 -16.86
N ALA A 20 6.33 -19.67 -17.93
CA ALA A 20 5.30 -18.71 -18.34
C ALA A 20 4.87 -17.77 -17.19
N HIS A 21 5.84 -17.19 -16.50
CA HIS A 21 5.62 -16.33 -15.34
C HIS A 21 5.43 -14.87 -15.79
N SER A 22 4.20 -14.41 -15.75
CA SER A 22 3.88 -12.98 -15.85
C SER A 22 3.94 -12.35 -14.47
N TRP A 23 4.60 -11.21 -14.34
CA TRP A 23 4.71 -10.50 -13.08
C TRP A 23 4.41 -9.01 -13.24
N LEU A 24 3.94 -8.40 -12.15
CA LEU A 24 3.67 -6.97 -12.02
C LEU A 24 4.20 -6.50 -10.66
N LEU A 25 4.87 -5.36 -10.66
CA LEU A 25 5.44 -4.72 -9.48
C LEU A 25 5.07 -3.24 -9.44
N ARG A 26 4.83 -2.71 -8.24
CA ARG A 26 4.76 -1.28 -7.93
C ARG A 26 5.78 -1.00 -6.84
N ALA A 27 7.04 -0.83 -7.21
CA ALA A 27 8.13 -0.60 -6.27
C ALA A 27 8.92 0.69 -6.56
N LEU A 28 8.59 1.38 -7.64
CA LEU A 28 9.16 2.68 -7.96
C LEU A 28 8.20 3.79 -7.55
N PRO A 29 8.67 4.78 -6.75
CA PRO A 29 7.84 5.87 -6.27
C PRO A 29 7.25 6.70 -7.42
N ARG A 30 6.07 7.23 -7.20
CA ARG A 30 5.44 8.18 -8.12
C ARG A 30 5.83 9.62 -7.78
N ASN A 31 5.80 10.52 -8.75
CA ASN A 31 5.87 11.95 -8.49
C ASN A 31 4.51 12.45 -7.99
N GLU A 32 4.54 13.27 -6.95
CA GLU A 32 3.39 13.93 -6.34
C GLU A 32 3.77 15.36 -5.94
N ALA A 33 2.82 16.21 -5.61
CA ALA A 33 3.12 17.58 -5.20
C ALA A 33 4.07 17.65 -3.98
N PHE A 34 4.02 16.67 -3.10
CA PHE A 34 4.88 16.59 -1.92
C PHE A 34 6.13 15.73 -2.13
N GLN A 35 6.20 14.93 -3.21
CA GLN A 35 7.27 13.93 -3.44
C GLN A 35 7.79 14.01 -4.87
N SER A 36 9.08 14.22 -5.02
CA SER A 36 9.78 14.21 -6.32
C SER A 36 10.82 13.10 -6.32
N VAL A 37 10.81 12.28 -7.36
CA VAL A 37 11.82 11.23 -7.57
C VAL A 37 13.03 11.89 -8.22
N GLU A 38 14.19 11.87 -7.54
CA GLU A 38 15.47 12.38 -8.09
C GLU A 38 16.05 11.37 -9.07
N TRP A 39 16.11 10.13 -8.66
CA TRP A 39 16.42 8.98 -9.49
C TRP A 39 15.89 7.69 -8.88
N ASP A 40 15.63 6.70 -9.69
CA ASP A 40 15.33 5.34 -9.28
C ASP A 40 15.77 4.30 -10.31
N THR A 41 15.96 3.07 -9.86
CA THR A 41 16.24 1.91 -10.70
C THR A 41 15.45 0.69 -10.23
N LEU A 42 15.20 -0.23 -11.17
CA LEU A 42 14.68 -1.56 -10.89
C LEU A 42 15.54 -2.60 -11.60
N ARG A 43 16.00 -3.60 -10.88
CA ARG A 43 16.61 -4.81 -11.41
C ARG A 43 15.76 -6.00 -11.09
N VAL A 44 15.48 -6.81 -12.09
CA VAL A 44 14.73 -8.08 -11.96
C VAL A 44 15.60 -9.20 -12.48
N SER A 45 15.68 -10.29 -11.73
CA SER A 45 16.41 -11.48 -12.12
C SER A 45 15.65 -12.76 -11.78
N ALA A 46 15.78 -13.77 -12.62
CA ALA A 46 15.28 -15.12 -12.42
C ALA A 46 16.44 -16.07 -12.06
N LEU A 47 16.20 -16.97 -11.11
CA LEU A 47 17.12 -18.05 -10.76
C LEU A 47 16.78 -19.27 -11.61
N MET A 48 17.69 -19.64 -12.50
CA MET A 48 17.51 -20.78 -13.39
C MET A 48 17.75 -22.10 -12.64
N PRO A 49 17.22 -23.24 -13.14
CA PRO A 49 17.39 -24.56 -12.49
C PRO A 49 18.85 -25.02 -12.36
N ASP A 50 19.74 -24.50 -13.21
CA ASP A 50 21.19 -24.76 -13.18
C ASP A 50 21.96 -23.84 -12.21
N GLY A 51 21.24 -22.99 -11.45
CA GLY A 51 21.82 -22.06 -10.48
C GLY A 51 22.29 -20.72 -11.07
N ARG A 52 22.23 -20.51 -12.38
CA ARG A 52 22.55 -19.21 -13.00
C ARG A 52 21.45 -18.19 -12.71
N SER A 53 21.84 -16.94 -12.54
CA SER A 53 20.92 -15.79 -12.52
C SER A 53 20.78 -15.24 -13.94
N MET A 54 19.54 -15.05 -14.38
CA MET A 54 19.20 -14.42 -15.66
C MET A 54 18.56 -13.07 -15.40
N GLU A 55 19.05 -12.02 -16.01
CA GLU A 55 18.41 -10.71 -15.97
C GLU A 55 17.09 -10.73 -16.76
N VAL A 56 16.03 -10.17 -16.18
CA VAL A 56 14.69 -10.14 -16.76
C VAL A 56 14.35 -8.70 -17.12
N PRO A 57 14.12 -8.37 -18.39
CA PRO A 57 13.72 -7.02 -18.78
C PRO A 57 12.37 -6.65 -18.18
N ALA A 58 12.25 -5.41 -17.72
CA ALA A 58 11.03 -4.84 -17.19
C ALA A 58 10.48 -3.76 -18.13
N SER A 59 9.20 -3.86 -18.45
CA SER A 59 8.43 -2.77 -19.06
C SER A 59 7.85 -1.88 -17.98
N THR A 60 7.61 -0.61 -18.31
CA THR A 60 7.00 0.37 -17.40
C THR A 60 5.71 0.93 -17.99
N GLY A 61 4.73 1.20 -17.13
CA GLY A 61 3.47 1.84 -17.50
C GLY A 61 2.87 2.59 -16.32
N LEU A 62 1.69 3.17 -16.53
CA LEU A 62 0.88 3.77 -15.48
C LEU A 62 -0.44 3.00 -15.35
N ASP A 63 -0.92 2.84 -14.13
CA ASP A 63 -2.26 2.32 -13.89
C ASP A 63 -3.34 3.40 -14.02
N ALA A 64 -4.60 3.02 -13.83
CA ALA A 64 -5.75 3.94 -13.93
C ALA A 64 -5.72 5.07 -12.87
N PHE A 65 -4.89 4.94 -11.83
CA PHE A 65 -4.70 5.93 -10.77
C PHE A 65 -3.41 6.76 -10.96
N GLY A 66 -2.70 6.55 -12.07
CA GLY A 66 -1.44 7.22 -12.38
C GLY A 66 -0.26 6.70 -11.56
N SER A 67 -0.37 5.52 -10.95
CA SER A 67 0.75 4.90 -10.24
C SER A 67 1.65 4.16 -11.21
N ARG A 68 2.96 4.20 -10.98
CA ARG A 68 3.97 3.53 -11.82
C ARG A 68 3.87 2.02 -11.63
N MET A 69 3.76 1.29 -12.73
CA MET A 69 3.80 -0.17 -12.77
C MET A 69 5.03 -0.62 -13.56
N GLN A 70 5.67 -1.65 -13.06
CA GLN A 70 6.69 -2.41 -13.78
C GLN A 70 6.14 -3.81 -13.99
N PHE A 71 6.34 -4.36 -15.17
CA PHE A 71 5.83 -5.69 -15.50
C PHE A 71 6.70 -6.39 -16.53
N GLY A 72 6.61 -7.70 -16.55
CA GLY A 72 7.38 -8.52 -17.48
C GLY A 72 6.89 -9.95 -17.52
N PHE A 73 7.63 -10.74 -18.30
CA PHE A 73 7.33 -12.14 -18.55
C PHE A 73 8.61 -12.97 -18.61
N ILE A 74 8.59 -14.15 -18.01
CA ILE A 74 9.67 -15.14 -18.05
C ILE A 74 9.11 -16.40 -18.68
N ALA A 75 9.55 -16.71 -19.89
CA ALA A 75 9.13 -17.91 -20.61
C ALA A 75 9.82 -19.18 -20.08
N GLU A 76 11.10 -19.04 -19.73
CA GLU A 76 12.01 -20.09 -19.36
C GLU A 76 11.68 -20.68 -17.99
N ALA A 77 12.07 -21.94 -17.80
CA ALA A 77 11.94 -22.60 -16.52
C ALA A 77 12.87 -21.94 -15.48
N HIS A 78 12.33 -21.55 -14.31
CA HIS A 78 13.07 -20.93 -13.22
C HIS A 78 12.55 -21.37 -11.86
N THR A 79 13.42 -21.33 -10.86
CA THR A 79 13.15 -21.75 -9.47
C THR A 79 13.05 -20.61 -8.48
N GLY A 80 13.23 -19.37 -8.94
CA GLY A 80 13.12 -18.20 -8.10
C GLY A 80 13.18 -16.90 -8.90
N MET A 81 12.86 -15.81 -8.22
CA MET A 81 12.88 -14.46 -8.79
C MET A 81 13.33 -13.46 -7.71
N SER A 82 14.17 -12.52 -8.09
CA SER A 82 14.58 -11.41 -7.24
C SER A 82 14.29 -10.09 -7.93
N MET A 83 13.75 -9.14 -7.18
CA MET A 83 13.50 -7.78 -7.64
C MET A 83 14.12 -6.81 -6.65
N VAL A 84 14.91 -5.86 -7.13
CA VAL A 84 15.55 -4.81 -6.34
C VAL A 84 15.21 -3.46 -6.94
N ALA A 85 14.48 -2.64 -6.19
CA ALA A 85 14.22 -1.24 -6.51
C ALA A 85 14.95 -0.34 -5.53
N GLU A 86 15.63 0.68 -6.01
CA GLU A 86 16.36 1.62 -5.18
C GLU A 86 16.37 3.01 -5.80
N GLY A 87 16.50 4.05 -4.98
CA GLY A 87 16.50 5.42 -5.46
C GLY A 87 16.51 6.45 -4.35
N ILE A 88 16.33 7.71 -4.77
CA ILE A 88 16.24 8.87 -3.88
C ILE A 88 14.97 9.66 -4.23
N VAL A 89 14.26 10.08 -3.19
CA VAL A 89 13.14 11.00 -3.29
C VAL A 89 13.37 12.23 -2.43
N SER A 90 12.92 13.39 -2.94
CA SER A 90 12.83 14.63 -2.18
C SER A 90 11.38 14.85 -1.77
N GLN A 91 11.14 15.22 -0.50
CA GLN A 91 9.81 15.40 0.04
C GLN A 91 9.62 16.78 0.67
N GLY A 92 8.45 17.39 0.39
CA GLY A 92 7.88 18.52 1.12
C GLY A 92 6.84 18.06 2.13
N LEU A 93 6.00 19.01 2.59
CA LEU A 93 4.87 18.69 3.44
C LEU A 93 3.86 17.81 2.68
N TYR A 94 3.33 16.79 3.35
CA TYR A 94 2.35 15.87 2.78
C TYR A 94 1.01 16.55 2.58
N ARG A 95 0.84 17.21 1.46
CA ARG A 95 -0.40 17.86 1.04
C ARG A 95 -0.49 17.87 -0.48
N ILE A 96 -1.51 17.21 -1.03
CA ILE A 96 -1.63 16.98 -2.47
C ILE A 96 -2.84 17.76 -2.99
N PRO A 97 -2.67 18.81 -3.82
CA PRO A 97 -3.79 19.51 -4.44
C PRO A 97 -4.53 18.60 -5.41
N GLY A 98 -5.84 18.76 -5.51
CA GLY A 98 -6.64 17.96 -6.45
C GLY A 98 -8.13 18.06 -6.22
N THR A 99 -8.85 17.10 -6.79
CA THR A 99 -10.30 16.91 -6.63
C THR A 99 -10.59 15.52 -6.10
N ALA A 100 -11.68 15.35 -5.38
CA ALA A 100 -12.17 14.03 -5.00
C ALA A 100 -13.09 13.49 -6.08
N HIS A 101 -12.69 12.40 -6.71
CA HIS A 101 -13.61 11.67 -7.59
C HIS A 101 -14.60 10.86 -6.74
N GLY A 102 -15.87 10.75 -7.18
CA GLY A 102 -16.93 10.05 -6.43
C GLY A 102 -16.62 8.59 -6.04
N MET A 103 -15.71 7.92 -6.76
CA MET A 103 -15.27 6.57 -6.42
C MET A 103 -14.60 6.47 -5.03
N TYR A 104 -14.05 7.58 -4.52
CA TYR A 104 -13.40 7.63 -3.21
C TYR A 104 -14.37 7.87 -2.05
N SER A 105 -15.65 8.12 -2.35
CA SER A 105 -16.74 8.19 -1.39
C SER A 105 -17.55 6.90 -1.33
N ALA A 106 -17.33 5.97 -2.27
CA ALA A 106 -18.06 4.71 -2.35
C ALA A 106 -17.29 3.56 -1.68
N SER A 107 -18.03 2.68 -0.99
CA SER A 107 -17.48 1.43 -0.46
C SER A 107 -17.14 0.45 -1.58
N THR A 108 -16.15 -0.39 -1.33
CA THR A 108 -15.79 -1.55 -2.17
C THR A 108 -16.12 -2.84 -1.44
N ALA A 109 -15.96 -3.99 -2.09
CA ALA A 109 -16.11 -5.28 -1.42
C ALA A 109 -15.17 -5.43 -0.20
N LEU A 110 -13.95 -4.86 -0.26
CA LEU A 110 -12.99 -4.92 0.84
C LEU A 110 -13.25 -3.87 1.94
N THR A 111 -13.94 -2.78 1.63
CA THR A 111 -14.17 -1.65 2.55
C THR A 111 -15.64 -1.41 2.88
N SER A 112 -16.51 -2.41 2.73
CA SER A 112 -17.91 -2.33 3.18
C SER A 112 -17.96 -2.45 4.71
N PRO A 113 -18.60 -1.50 5.43
CA PRO A 113 -18.64 -1.52 6.88
C PRO A 113 -19.64 -2.57 7.41
N SER A 114 -19.33 -3.17 8.56
CA SER A 114 -20.27 -3.97 9.32
C SER A 114 -21.18 -3.11 10.22
N ARG A 115 -22.24 -3.71 10.76
CA ARG A 115 -23.10 -3.04 11.73
C ARG A 115 -22.34 -2.62 12.99
N ALA A 116 -21.35 -3.41 13.42
CA ALA A 116 -20.51 -3.09 14.56
C ALA A 116 -19.63 -1.85 14.31
N MET A 117 -19.03 -1.75 13.11
CA MET A 117 -18.28 -0.58 12.67
C MET A 117 -19.13 0.69 12.65
N LEU A 118 -20.38 0.59 12.12
CA LEU A 118 -21.32 1.71 12.15
C LEU A 118 -21.74 2.11 13.57
N THR A 119 -21.77 1.16 14.49
CA THR A 119 -22.03 1.45 15.91
C THR A 119 -20.87 2.20 16.54
N LEU A 120 -19.62 1.80 16.27
CA LEU A 120 -18.43 2.55 16.67
C LEU A 120 -18.48 3.99 16.14
N LEU A 121 -18.73 4.15 14.83
CA LEU A 121 -18.79 5.49 14.20
C LEU A 121 -19.82 6.41 14.86
N ARG A 122 -21.04 5.89 15.14
CA ARG A 122 -22.05 6.67 15.86
C ARG A 122 -21.61 7.05 17.28
N GLY A 123 -20.90 6.14 17.96
CA GLY A 123 -20.33 6.39 19.29
C GLY A 123 -19.33 7.55 19.34
N LEU A 124 -18.66 7.84 18.23
CA LEU A 124 -17.75 8.98 18.13
C LEU A 124 -18.46 10.34 18.16
N LYS A 125 -19.80 10.40 17.98
CA LYS A 125 -20.59 11.65 18.02
C LYS A 125 -19.94 12.77 17.19
N LEU A 126 -19.57 12.45 15.94
CA LEU A 126 -19.04 13.42 14.99
C LEU A 126 -20.20 14.31 14.53
N ASP A 127 -20.05 15.61 14.70
CA ASP A 127 -21.07 16.59 14.33
C ASP A 127 -20.54 17.64 13.35
N THR A 128 -21.39 18.60 12.98
CA THR A 128 -21.04 19.64 12.01
C THR A 128 -20.05 20.67 12.54
N SER A 129 -19.82 20.73 13.86
CA SER A 129 -18.83 21.64 14.45
C SER A 129 -17.40 21.10 14.33
N ASN A 130 -17.25 19.77 14.14
CA ASN A 130 -15.93 19.16 13.91
C ASN A 130 -15.46 19.45 12.50
N SER A 131 -14.20 19.87 12.34
CA SER A 131 -13.56 19.95 11.03
C SER A 131 -13.42 18.54 10.40
N ILE A 132 -13.26 18.46 9.08
CA ILE A 132 -13.03 17.18 8.39
C ILE A 132 -11.75 16.52 8.92
N GLU A 133 -10.69 17.29 9.18
CA GLU A 133 -9.45 16.79 9.78
C GLU A 133 -9.70 16.17 11.16
N GLU A 134 -10.45 16.83 12.03
CA GLU A 134 -10.77 16.30 13.35
C GLU A 134 -11.56 15.01 13.27
N LYS A 135 -12.57 14.94 12.38
CA LYS A 135 -13.32 13.71 12.11
C LYS A 135 -12.42 12.58 11.65
N ALA A 136 -11.54 12.86 10.67
CA ALA A 136 -10.62 11.87 10.14
C ALA A 136 -9.67 11.32 11.21
N ARG A 137 -9.10 12.20 12.05
CA ARG A 137 -8.24 11.81 13.19
C ARG A 137 -8.99 10.96 14.19
N ARG A 138 -10.18 11.36 14.64
CA ARG A 138 -10.97 10.61 15.62
C ARG A 138 -11.39 9.24 15.11
N ILE A 139 -11.68 9.12 13.82
CA ILE A 139 -11.94 7.81 13.19
C ILE A 139 -10.68 6.95 13.22
N ALA A 140 -9.53 7.49 12.79
CA ALA A 140 -8.27 6.74 12.76
C ALA A 140 -7.84 6.27 14.17
N SER A 141 -7.91 7.14 15.18
CA SER A 141 -7.60 6.80 16.57
C SER A 141 -8.53 5.72 17.11
N ALA A 142 -9.85 5.80 16.83
CA ALA A 142 -10.79 4.77 17.27
C ALA A 142 -10.53 3.41 16.60
N VAL A 143 -10.08 3.39 15.35
CA VAL A 143 -9.64 2.15 14.68
C VAL A 143 -8.37 1.62 15.33
N HIS A 144 -7.39 2.49 15.59
CA HIS A 144 -6.16 2.11 16.28
C HIS A 144 -6.42 1.46 17.64
N GLU A 145 -7.26 2.09 18.46
CA GLU A 145 -7.63 1.59 19.79
C GLU A 145 -8.40 0.26 19.74
N HIS A 146 -9.19 0.04 18.68
CA HIS A 146 -9.97 -1.18 18.51
C HIS A 146 -9.13 -2.38 18.08
N MET A 147 -8.04 -2.17 17.34
CA MET A 147 -7.27 -3.19 16.65
C MET A 147 -5.95 -3.52 17.37
N ALA A 148 -5.58 -4.79 17.37
CA ALA A 148 -4.23 -5.24 17.74
C ALA A 148 -3.42 -5.60 16.49
N TYR A 149 -2.17 -5.10 16.39
CA TYR A 149 -1.29 -5.45 15.26
C TYR A 149 -0.81 -6.89 15.36
N ALA A 150 -1.17 -7.72 14.38
CA ALA A 150 -0.91 -9.16 14.40
C ALA A 150 -0.63 -9.71 12.99
N PRO A 151 0.66 -9.77 12.56
CA PRO A 151 1.04 -10.39 11.29
C PRO A 151 0.55 -11.83 11.18
N GLY A 152 0.05 -12.20 9.99
CA GLY A 152 -0.44 -13.54 9.71
C GLY A 152 -1.87 -13.84 10.21
N SER A 153 -2.54 -12.89 10.87
CA SER A 153 -3.93 -13.07 11.33
C SER A 153 -4.98 -12.87 10.22
N THR A 154 -4.60 -12.19 9.17
CA THR A 154 -5.45 -11.81 8.03
C THR A 154 -4.76 -12.13 6.70
N SER A 155 -5.47 -11.95 5.60
CA SER A 155 -4.98 -12.14 4.24
C SER A 155 -5.34 -10.95 3.36
N VAL A 156 -4.83 -10.91 2.14
CA VAL A 156 -5.17 -9.87 1.15
C VAL A 156 -6.67 -9.85 0.77
N ALA A 157 -7.40 -10.92 1.04
CA ALA A 157 -8.84 -11.02 0.79
C ALA A 157 -9.70 -10.69 2.02
N THR A 158 -9.09 -10.44 3.18
CA THR A 158 -9.82 -10.10 4.41
C THR A 158 -10.48 -8.73 4.25
N THR A 159 -11.78 -8.67 4.49
CA THR A 159 -12.54 -7.42 4.41
C THR A 159 -12.42 -6.59 5.69
N ALA A 160 -12.70 -5.29 5.60
CA ALA A 160 -12.76 -4.40 6.76
C ALA A 160 -13.68 -4.93 7.87
N ALA A 161 -14.85 -5.46 7.49
CA ALA A 161 -15.80 -6.05 8.43
C ALA A 161 -15.21 -7.26 9.18
N GLN A 162 -14.55 -8.17 8.46
CA GLN A 162 -13.93 -9.35 9.05
C GLN A 162 -12.77 -8.98 9.98
N ALA A 163 -11.88 -8.07 9.55
CA ALA A 163 -10.76 -7.62 10.37
C ALA A 163 -11.24 -6.92 11.64
N PHE A 164 -12.29 -6.09 11.53
CA PHE A 164 -12.88 -5.40 12.65
C PHE A 164 -13.47 -6.39 13.69
N GLU A 165 -14.17 -7.42 13.25
CA GLU A 165 -14.71 -8.47 14.12
C GLU A 165 -13.62 -9.29 14.80
N LEU A 166 -12.47 -9.53 14.10
CA LEU A 166 -11.31 -10.19 14.68
C LEU A 166 -10.59 -9.33 15.73
N GLY A 167 -10.76 -7.99 15.68
CA GLY A 167 -10.04 -7.04 16.53
C GLY A 167 -8.52 -7.05 16.34
N ARG A 168 -8.02 -7.60 15.23
CA ARG A 168 -6.58 -7.72 14.94
C ARG A 168 -6.32 -7.83 13.45
N GLY A 169 -5.16 -7.36 13.02
CA GLY A 169 -4.77 -7.35 11.61
C GLY A 169 -3.43 -6.66 11.38
N VAL A 170 -3.17 -6.30 10.14
CA VAL A 170 -1.98 -5.57 9.70
C VAL A 170 -2.36 -4.20 9.12
N CYS A 171 -1.39 -3.40 8.70
CA CYS A 171 -1.60 -2.04 8.19
C CYS A 171 -2.69 -1.94 7.11
N GLN A 172 -2.83 -2.96 6.25
CA GLN A 172 -3.91 -3.05 5.26
C GLN A 172 -5.29 -3.04 5.92
N ASP A 173 -5.47 -3.81 7.00
CA ASP A 173 -6.75 -3.96 7.70
C ASP A 173 -7.13 -2.67 8.41
N TYR A 174 -6.18 -2.04 9.11
CA TYR A 174 -6.37 -0.70 9.72
C TYR A 174 -6.80 0.33 8.67
N ALA A 175 -6.12 0.36 7.52
CA ALA A 175 -6.47 1.26 6.42
C ALA A 175 -7.87 0.98 5.86
N HIS A 176 -8.24 -0.28 5.62
CA HIS A 176 -9.55 -0.66 5.10
C HIS A 176 -10.70 -0.29 6.05
N ILE A 177 -10.54 -0.53 7.35
CA ILE A 177 -11.54 -0.16 8.37
C ILE A 177 -11.68 1.37 8.41
N THR A 178 -10.56 2.09 8.43
CA THR A 178 -10.56 3.57 8.45
C THR A 178 -11.23 4.15 7.21
N LEU A 179 -10.94 3.62 6.01
CA LEU A 179 -11.59 4.02 4.76
C LEU A 179 -13.10 3.81 4.80
N ALA A 180 -13.55 2.63 5.28
CA ALA A 180 -14.96 2.33 5.41
C ALA A 180 -15.68 3.35 6.30
N LEU A 181 -15.12 3.66 7.47
CA LEU A 181 -15.70 4.60 8.43
C LEU A 181 -15.64 6.06 7.95
N MET A 182 -14.55 6.49 7.29
CA MET A 182 -14.44 7.82 6.70
C MET A 182 -15.50 8.04 5.62
N ARG A 183 -15.69 7.07 4.72
CA ARG A 183 -16.68 7.16 3.64
C ARG A 183 -18.11 7.21 4.19
N GLU A 184 -18.42 6.42 5.20
CA GLU A 184 -19.71 6.47 5.92
C GLU A 184 -19.93 7.83 6.63
N ALA A 185 -18.86 8.47 7.08
CA ALA A 185 -18.91 9.83 7.64
C ALA A 185 -18.97 10.93 6.56
N GLY A 186 -19.08 10.57 5.26
CA GLY A 186 -19.11 11.50 4.15
C GLY A 186 -17.76 12.12 3.77
N ILE A 187 -16.65 11.54 4.24
CA ILE A 187 -15.28 12.00 3.94
C ILE A 187 -14.74 11.16 2.77
N PRO A 188 -14.47 11.76 1.61
CA PRO A 188 -13.81 11.04 0.52
C PRO A 188 -12.42 10.59 0.97
N ALA A 189 -12.13 9.30 0.83
CA ALA A 189 -10.87 8.74 1.30
C ALA A 189 -10.35 7.64 0.37
N ARG A 190 -9.02 7.51 0.27
CA ARG A 190 -8.35 6.54 -0.59
C ARG A 190 -7.24 5.79 0.14
N TYR A 191 -7.05 4.56 -0.27
CA TYR A 191 -5.97 3.69 0.18
C TYR A 191 -4.65 4.13 -0.43
N VAL A 192 -3.58 4.07 0.34
CA VAL A 192 -2.21 4.31 -0.13
C VAL A 192 -1.32 3.17 0.29
N CYS A 193 -0.42 2.75 -0.58
CA CYS A 193 0.69 1.86 -0.23
C CYS A 193 2.03 2.52 -0.54
N GLY A 194 3.06 2.15 0.25
CA GLY A 194 4.39 2.69 0.09
C GLY A 194 5.40 2.11 1.07
N PHE A 195 6.46 2.88 1.28
CA PHE A 195 7.55 2.54 2.20
C PHE A 195 7.61 3.57 3.32
N ILE A 196 7.97 3.12 4.52
CA ILE A 196 8.24 4.00 5.66
C ILE A 196 9.52 3.55 6.38
N PRO A 197 10.21 4.45 7.10
CA PRO A 197 11.37 4.08 7.90
C PRO A 197 11.02 3.08 9.00
N GLY A 198 11.88 2.07 9.21
CA GLY A 198 11.80 1.15 10.34
C GLY A 198 10.90 -0.07 10.16
N GLU A 199 10.03 -0.13 9.15
CA GLU A 199 9.06 -1.24 8.99
C GLU A 199 9.66 -2.52 8.37
N GLY A 200 10.67 -2.42 7.53
CA GLY A 200 11.24 -3.58 6.81
C GLY A 200 10.29 -4.25 5.79
N ALA A 201 9.03 -3.83 5.71
CA ALA A 201 7.99 -4.30 4.80
C ALA A 201 7.23 -3.13 4.18
N THR A 202 6.40 -3.41 3.17
CA THR A 202 5.49 -2.40 2.61
C THR A 202 4.46 -1.98 3.66
N HIS A 203 4.10 -0.70 3.63
CA HIS A 203 3.15 -0.13 4.57
C HIS A 203 1.92 0.44 3.86
N ALA A 204 0.81 0.50 4.58
CA ALA A 204 -0.45 1.06 4.11
C ALA A 204 -0.93 2.16 5.04
N TRP A 205 -1.46 3.23 4.44
CA TRP A 205 -2.09 4.33 5.16
C TRP A 205 -3.29 4.87 4.38
N VAL A 206 -3.94 5.90 4.86
CA VAL A 206 -5.11 6.50 4.22
C VAL A 206 -4.86 7.96 3.88
N GLU A 207 -5.38 8.39 2.74
CA GLU A 207 -5.54 9.80 2.41
C GLU A 207 -7.01 10.17 2.45
N TRP A 208 -7.31 11.35 2.97
CA TRP A 208 -8.64 11.95 3.04
C TRP A 208 -8.65 13.31 2.38
N PHE A 209 -9.81 13.69 1.81
CA PHE A 209 -9.96 14.90 1.01
C PHE A 209 -10.74 15.97 1.76
N ASP A 210 -10.20 17.17 1.77
CA ASP A 210 -10.88 18.38 2.24
C ASP A 210 -10.39 19.61 1.49
N SER A 211 -11.34 20.50 1.15
CA SER A 211 -11.07 21.87 0.67
C SER A 211 -10.01 21.95 -0.45
N GLY A 212 -10.06 21.00 -1.41
CA GLY A 212 -9.17 20.99 -2.56
C GLY A 212 -7.83 20.27 -2.34
N PHE A 213 -7.67 19.57 -1.20
CA PHE A 213 -6.41 18.87 -0.88
C PHE A 213 -6.66 17.47 -0.33
N TRP A 214 -5.71 16.57 -0.61
CA TRP A 214 -5.55 15.29 0.05
C TRP A 214 -4.50 15.43 1.15
N SER A 215 -4.87 15.09 2.36
CA SER A 215 -4.01 14.94 3.54
C SER A 215 -3.98 13.48 3.96
N ALA A 216 -3.07 13.06 4.84
CA ALA A 216 -2.90 11.65 5.15
C ALA A 216 -2.75 11.36 6.65
N LEU A 217 -3.23 10.16 7.04
CA LEU A 217 -3.14 9.58 8.38
C LEU A 217 -2.68 8.14 8.29
N ASP A 218 -1.86 7.72 9.23
CA ASP A 218 -1.45 6.35 9.43
C ASP A 218 -2.22 5.75 10.62
N PRO A 219 -3.31 5.00 10.37
CA PRO A 219 -4.13 4.45 11.45
C PRO A 219 -3.45 3.31 12.20
N THR A 220 -2.40 2.70 11.64
CA THR A 220 -1.63 1.64 12.31
C THR A 220 -0.81 2.19 13.48
N HIS A 221 -0.28 3.40 13.32
CA HIS A 221 0.55 4.06 14.33
C HIS A 221 -0.15 5.27 15.00
N ASP A 222 -1.41 5.49 14.69
CA ASP A 222 -2.23 6.62 15.18
C ASP A 222 -1.53 7.99 15.04
N ARG A 223 -1.03 8.28 13.84
CA ARG A 223 -0.28 9.52 13.59
C ARG A 223 -0.59 10.15 12.24
N ALA A 224 -0.29 11.44 12.13
CA ALA A 224 -0.25 12.11 10.84
C ALA A 224 0.90 11.54 9.97
N VAL A 225 0.68 11.51 8.68
CA VAL A 225 1.72 11.17 7.72
C VAL A 225 2.59 12.41 7.47
N GLU A 226 3.86 12.25 7.72
CA GLU A 226 4.87 13.30 7.57
C GLU A 226 5.98 12.85 6.62
N TYR A 227 7.20 13.36 6.84
CA TYR A 227 8.36 12.97 6.05
C TYR A 227 8.73 11.47 6.22
N GLY A 228 9.31 10.90 5.19
CA GLY A 228 9.73 9.50 5.17
C GLY A 228 8.67 8.53 4.64
N PHE A 229 7.42 8.93 4.52
CA PHE A 229 6.38 8.13 3.87
C PHE A 229 6.52 8.23 2.35
N ILE A 230 7.17 7.25 1.74
CA ILE A 230 7.40 7.19 0.29
C ILE A 230 6.22 6.53 -0.39
N LYS A 231 5.39 7.33 -1.07
CA LYS A 231 4.19 6.85 -1.76
C LYS A 231 4.52 6.16 -3.07
N LEU A 232 4.04 4.94 -3.23
CA LEU A 232 4.13 4.15 -4.46
C LEU A 232 2.85 4.23 -5.28
N ALA A 233 1.71 3.96 -4.65
CA ALA A 233 0.42 3.90 -5.31
C ALA A 233 -0.73 4.32 -4.38
N HIS A 234 -1.86 4.68 -4.98
CA HIS A 234 -3.12 4.85 -4.28
C HIS A 234 -4.28 4.27 -5.10
N GLY A 235 -5.39 3.98 -4.43
CA GLY A 235 -6.59 3.47 -5.05
C GLY A 235 -7.79 3.47 -4.10
N ARG A 236 -8.87 2.80 -4.45
CA ARG A 236 -10.06 2.70 -3.61
C ARG A 236 -9.83 1.80 -2.40
N ASP A 237 -9.02 0.76 -2.58
CA ASP A 237 -8.59 -0.21 -1.58
C ASP A 237 -7.28 -0.90 -2.01
N SER A 238 -6.82 -1.91 -1.28
CA SER A 238 -5.58 -2.63 -1.59
C SER A 238 -5.61 -3.39 -2.91
N ALA A 239 -6.78 -3.74 -3.45
CA ALA A 239 -6.88 -4.46 -4.72
C ALA A 239 -6.48 -3.59 -5.93
N ASP A 240 -6.62 -2.27 -5.80
CA ASP A 240 -6.15 -1.31 -6.81
C ASP A 240 -4.61 -1.09 -6.74
N CYS A 241 -3.98 -1.39 -5.61
CA CYS A 241 -2.59 -1.07 -5.31
C CYS A 241 -1.70 -2.28 -4.96
N PRO A 242 -1.83 -3.46 -5.61
CA PRO A 242 -0.95 -4.58 -5.27
C PRO A 242 0.50 -4.21 -5.57
N VAL A 243 1.38 -4.35 -4.56
CA VAL A 243 2.81 -4.05 -4.74
C VAL A 243 3.47 -5.11 -5.61
N ASN A 244 3.16 -6.37 -5.39
CA ASN A 244 3.70 -7.49 -6.18
C ASN A 244 2.57 -8.46 -6.53
N ARG A 245 2.47 -8.82 -7.80
CA ARG A 245 1.58 -9.87 -8.31
C ARG A 245 2.30 -10.69 -9.36
N GLY A 246 2.07 -12.00 -9.38
CA GLY A 246 2.55 -12.90 -10.42
C GLY A 246 1.58 -14.03 -10.65
N ILE A 247 1.63 -14.57 -11.87
CA ILE A 247 0.96 -15.80 -12.28
C ILE A 247 1.91 -16.62 -13.14
N PHE A 248 2.02 -17.89 -12.86
CA PHE A 248 2.92 -18.81 -13.58
C PHE A 248 2.27 -20.17 -13.81
N THR A 249 2.87 -20.95 -14.69
CA THR A 249 2.49 -22.32 -14.93
C THR A 249 3.38 -23.27 -14.10
N GLY A 250 2.75 -24.02 -13.19
CA GLY A 250 3.41 -24.97 -12.30
C GLY A 250 2.61 -25.23 -11.03
N ARG A 251 2.88 -26.35 -10.34
CA ARG A 251 2.33 -26.66 -9.02
C ARG A 251 3.49 -26.71 -8.03
N VAL A 252 3.67 -25.65 -7.28
CA VAL A 252 4.82 -25.47 -6.40
C VAL A 252 4.40 -24.80 -5.09
N GLN A 253 5.18 -25.00 -4.05
CA GLN A 253 5.16 -24.16 -2.87
C GLN A 253 6.02 -22.92 -3.14
N GLN A 254 5.54 -21.78 -2.70
CA GLN A 254 6.22 -20.50 -2.86
C GLN A 254 6.53 -19.93 -1.49
N SER A 255 7.75 -19.45 -1.30
CA SER A 255 8.14 -18.60 -0.17
C SER A 255 8.62 -17.25 -0.67
N ASN A 256 8.25 -16.20 0.05
CA ASN A 256 8.64 -14.83 -0.27
C ASN A 256 9.36 -14.21 0.91
N SER A 257 10.42 -13.47 0.63
CA SER A 257 11.04 -12.55 1.58
C SER A 257 10.99 -11.14 1.03
N VAL A 258 10.75 -10.17 1.92
CA VAL A 258 10.73 -8.74 1.59
C VAL A 258 11.65 -8.03 2.57
N SER A 259 12.43 -7.09 2.08
CA SER A 259 13.26 -6.19 2.86
C SER A 259 13.13 -4.78 2.33
N ILE A 260 12.87 -3.83 3.21
CA ILE A 260 12.77 -2.41 2.87
C ILE A 260 13.68 -1.62 3.81
N LYS A 261 14.38 -0.66 3.23
CA LYS A 261 15.19 0.31 3.94
C LYS A 261 14.85 1.70 3.43
N VAL A 262 14.50 2.61 4.35
CA VAL A 262 14.30 4.03 4.06
C VAL A 262 15.13 4.83 5.05
N GLU A 263 15.96 5.74 4.56
CA GLU A 263 16.86 6.55 5.37
C GLU A 263 16.82 8.02 4.92
N GLU A 264 16.78 8.93 5.87
CA GLU A 264 16.99 10.37 5.61
C GLU A 264 18.48 10.61 5.31
N ILE A 265 18.76 11.41 4.24
CA ILE A 265 20.13 11.67 3.74
C ILE A 265 20.39 13.17 3.53
#